data_baaf4b3b45dd22734987925b37c209cc
#
_entry.id   baaf4b3b45dd22734987925b37c209cc
#
_cell.length_a   1.000
_cell.length_b   1.000
_cell.length_c   1.000
_cell.angle_alpha   90.00
_cell.angle_beta   90.00
_cell.angle_gamma   90.00
#
_symmetry.space_group_name_H-M   'P 1'
#
loop_
_entity.id
_entity.type
_entity.pdbx_description
1 polymer ?
#
loop_
_entity_poly.entity_id
_entity_poly.type
_entity_poly.pdbx_seq_one_letter_code
_entity_poly.pdbx_strand_id
1 'polypeptide(L)'
;MYIVNMSEIHFEWDERKNRANKRKHKVSFEEAQTVFLDENAIRYFDPDHSEDEDRFIMLGMSFTLRVLIVCHCYRENESVIRIISARKANKIEAEQSGYWS
;
A
#
# COMPACT_ATOMS: atom_id res chain seq x y z
N MET A 1 16.54 10.14 -7.27
CA MET A 1 15.75 9.38 -6.38
C MET A 1 14.30 9.66 -6.60
N TYR A 2 13.49 8.72 -6.41
CA TYR A 2 12.14 8.92 -6.85
C TYR A 2 11.34 9.90 -5.99
N ILE A 3 11.86 10.34 -4.85
CA ILE A 3 11.22 11.43 -4.12
C ILE A 3 11.01 12.66 -5.00
N VAL A 4 11.94 12.90 -5.92
CA VAL A 4 11.77 13.99 -6.87
C VAL A 4 10.50 13.81 -7.66
N ASN A 5 10.16 12.56 -7.96
CA ASN A 5 8.96 12.24 -8.70
C ASN A 5 7.70 12.21 -7.82
N MET A 6 7.89 12.18 -6.50
CA MET A 6 6.76 12.18 -5.58
C MET A 6 5.93 13.46 -5.69
N SER A 7 6.53 14.54 -6.15
CA SER A 7 5.77 15.77 -6.37
C SER A 7 4.72 15.59 -7.47
N GLU A 8 4.91 14.59 -8.33
CA GLU A 8 3.98 14.31 -9.43
C GLU A 8 3.03 13.16 -9.11
N ILE A 9 3.21 12.49 -7.97
CA ILE A 9 2.38 11.38 -7.54
C ILE A 9 1.54 11.84 -6.36
N HIS A 10 0.25 11.65 -6.48
CA HIS A 10 -0.68 12.02 -5.43
C HIS A 10 -1.34 10.78 -4.87
N PHE A 11 -1.57 10.78 -3.56
CA PHE A 11 -2.31 9.72 -2.91
C PHE A 11 -3.71 10.22 -2.58
N GLU A 12 -4.69 9.34 -2.72
CA GLU A 12 -6.05 9.64 -2.32
C GLU A 12 -6.68 8.44 -1.66
N TRP A 13 -7.72 8.68 -0.88
CA TRP A 13 -8.49 7.60 -0.27
C TRP A 13 -9.80 8.16 0.27
N ASP A 14 -10.72 7.24 0.57
CA ASP A 14 -11.98 7.55 1.22
C ASP A 14 -11.71 7.60 2.73
N GLU A 15 -11.97 8.75 3.35
CA GLU A 15 -11.65 8.94 4.78
C GLU A 15 -12.46 8.01 5.69
N ARG A 16 -13.68 7.66 5.30
CA ARG A 16 -14.46 6.70 6.08
C ARG A 16 -13.81 5.32 6.06
N LYS A 17 -13.28 4.93 4.90
CA LYS A 17 -12.54 3.68 4.78
C LYS A 17 -11.26 3.71 5.61
N ASN A 18 -10.58 4.86 5.63
CA ASN A 18 -9.39 5.02 6.45
C ASN A 18 -9.71 4.78 7.92
N ARG A 19 -10.77 5.41 8.43
CA ARG A 19 -11.17 5.23 9.82
C ARG A 19 -11.55 3.78 10.14
N ALA A 20 -12.30 3.14 9.24
CA ALA A 20 -12.67 1.75 9.42
C ALA A 20 -11.46 0.82 9.40
N ASN A 21 -10.51 1.11 8.51
CA ASN A 21 -9.27 0.34 8.42
C ASN A 21 -8.45 0.43 9.69
N LYS A 22 -8.35 1.65 10.26
CA LYS A 22 -7.64 1.85 11.53
C LYS A 22 -8.27 1.04 12.65
N ARG A 23 -9.60 1.00 12.71
CA ARG A 23 -10.28 0.22 13.75
C ARG A 23 -10.04 -1.27 13.56
N LYS A 24 -10.12 -1.73 12.32
CA LYS A 24 -10.06 -3.17 12.03
C LYS A 24 -8.64 -3.71 12.06
N HIS A 25 -7.70 -2.99 11.46
CA HIS A 25 -6.34 -3.50 11.24
C HIS A 25 -5.26 -2.75 12.02
N LYS A 26 -5.62 -1.66 12.69
CA LYS A 26 -4.67 -0.81 13.41
C LYS A 26 -3.63 -0.20 12.48
N VAL A 27 -4.01 0.06 11.24
CA VAL A 27 -3.15 0.66 10.23
C VAL A 27 -3.93 1.80 9.57
N SER A 28 -3.34 3.00 9.56
CA SER A 28 -3.93 4.13 8.88
C SER A 28 -3.46 4.16 7.42
N PHE A 29 -4.23 4.82 6.57
CA PHE A 29 -3.82 5.03 5.20
C PHE A 29 -2.67 6.03 5.11
N GLU A 30 -2.57 6.94 6.10
CA GLU A 30 -1.41 7.83 6.21
C GLU A 30 -0.12 7.03 6.39
N GLU A 31 -0.16 5.98 7.21
CA GLU A 31 0.99 5.09 7.34
C GLU A 31 1.17 4.25 6.09
N ALA A 32 0.09 3.73 5.53
CA ALA A 32 0.15 2.86 4.37
C ALA A 32 0.85 3.52 3.18
N GLN A 33 0.61 4.82 2.96
CA GLN A 33 1.25 5.51 1.83
C GLN A 33 2.76 5.51 1.94
N THR A 34 3.33 5.45 3.15
CA THR A 34 4.78 5.48 3.32
C THR A 34 5.45 4.21 2.81
N VAL A 35 4.70 3.12 2.65
CA VAL A 35 5.24 1.89 2.06
C VAL A 35 5.74 2.12 0.64
N PHE A 36 5.15 3.08 -0.07
CA PHE A 36 5.55 3.40 -1.45
C PHE A 36 6.91 4.09 -1.52
N LEU A 37 7.47 4.50 -0.37
CA LEU A 37 8.82 5.04 -0.29
C LEU A 37 9.88 3.98 -0.03
N ASP A 38 9.46 2.77 0.30
CA ASP A 38 10.37 1.67 0.58
C ASP A 38 10.96 1.14 -0.73
N GLU A 39 12.27 1.26 -0.89
CA GLU A 39 12.95 0.83 -2.12
C GLU A 39 12.85 -0.67 -2.35
N ASN A 40 12.62 -1.43 -1.31
CA ASN A 40 12.53 -2.88 -1.40
C ASN A 40 11.09 -3.39 -1.49
N ALA A 41 10.12 -2.49 -1.55
CA ALA A 41 8.72 -2.88 -1.65
C ALA A 41 8.46 -3.64 -2.95
N ILE A 42 7.57 -4.60 -2.87
CA ILE A 42 7.21 -5.46 -3.99
C ILE A 42 5.76 -5.18 -4.37
N ARG A 43 5.52 -4.93 -5.66
CA ARG A 43 4.18 -4.71 -6.16
C ARG A 43 3.78 -5.91 -7.01
N TYR A 44 2.57 -6.38 -6.81
CA TYR A 44 2.02 -7.44 -7.66
C TYR A 44 0.53 -7.21 -7.88
N PHE A 45 0.03 -7.78 -8.99
CA PHE A 45 -1.36 -7.67 -9.38
C PHE A 45 -2.23 -8.53 -8.48
N ASP A 46 -3.43 -8.03 -8.14
CA ASP A 46 -4.39 -8.75 -7.31
C ASP A 46 -5.58 -9.17 -8.18
N PRO A 47 -5.55 -10.36 -8.77
CA PRO A 47 -6.64 -10.79 -9.67
C PRO A 47 -7.97 -11.02 -8.95
N ASP A 48 -7.93 -11.34 -7.66
CA ASP A 48 -9.14 -11.67 -6.92
C ASP A 48 -10.02 -10.45 -6.67
N HIS A 49 -9.46 -9.25 -6.77
CA HIS A 49 -10.18 -8.01 -6.47
C HIS A 49 -10.13 -7.02 -7.63
N SER A 50 -9.93 -7.53 -8.85
CA SER A 50 -9.77 -6.67 -10.02
C SER A 50 -10.93 -6.80 -11.01
N GLU A 51 -12.16 -6.95 -10.51
CA GLU A 51 -13.33 -7.15 -11.38
C GLU A 51 -13.69 -5.88 -12.16
N ASP A 52 -13.72 -4.74 -11.48
CA ASP A 52 -14.11 -3.47 -12.09
C ASP A 52 -12.94 -2.60 -12.49
N GLU A 53 -11.83 -2.75 -11.80
CA GLU A 53 -10.60 -2.00 -12.05
C GLU A 53 -9.43 -2.82 -11.58
N ASP A 54 -8.29 -2.63 -12.19
CA ASP A 54 -7.09 -3.37 -11.80
C ASP A 54 -6.63 -2.91 -10.42
N ARG A 55 -6.50 -3.86 -9.52
CA ARG A 55 -6.00 -3.62 -8.17
C ARG A 55 -4.66 -4.30 -7.99
N PHE A 56 -3.85 -3.67 -7.17
CA PHE A 56 -2.49 -4.12 -6.92
C PHE A 56 -2.24 -4.17 -5.43
N ILE A 57 -1.27 -4.99 -5.07
CA ILE A 57 -0.79 -5.10 -3.70
C ILE A 57 0.62 -4.55 -3.67
N MET A 58 0.88 -3.65 -2.72
CA MET A 58 2.23 -3.25 -2.39
C MET A 58 2.58 -3.86 -1.04
N LEU A 59 3.64 -4.64 -1.01
CA LEU A 59 4.15 -5.24 0.21
C LEU A 59 5.47 -4.57 0.54
N GLY A 60 5.54 -3.89 1.67
CA GLY A 60 6.74 -3.17 2.04
C GLY A 60 6.68 -2.66 3.47
N MET A 61 7.74 -1.98 3.86
CA MET A 61 7.89 -1.48 5.22
C MET A 61 7.44 -0.03 5.32
N SER A 62 6.61 0.25 6.32
CA SER A 62 6.15 1.60 6.59
C SER A 62 7.19 2.38 7.40
N PHE A 63 6.95 3.68 7.55
CA PHE A 63 7.85 4.54 8.32
C PHE A 63 7.93 4.17 9.82
N THR A 64 6.94 3.41 10.32
CA THR A 64 6.99 2.90 11.70
C THR A 64 7.59 1.51 11.77
N LEU A 65 8.24 1.06 10.69
CA LEU A 65 8.95 -0.22 10.62
C LEU A 65 8.02 -1.42 10.74
N ARG A 66 6.81 -1.30 10.22
CA ARG A 66 5.88 -2.42 10.11
C ARG A 66 5.79 -2.84 8.65
N VAL A 67 5.82 -4.15 8.41
CA VAL A 67 5.62 -4.66 7.05
C VAL A 67 4.12 -4.72 6.79
N LEU A 68 3.69 -4.00 5.76
CA LEU A 68 2.29 -3.85 5.43
C LEU A 68 1.95 -4.40 4.06
N ILE A 69 0.70 -4.81 3.93
CA ILE A 69 0.07 -5.19 2.66
C ILE A 69 -0.89 -4.05 2.33
N VAL A 70 -0.67 -3.35 1.23
CA VAL A 70 -1.48 -2.19 0.85
C VAL A 70 -2.15 -2.45 -0.48
N CYS A 71 -3.48 -2.60 -0.45
CA CYS A 71 -4.27 -2.75 -1.66
C CYS A 71 -4.55 -1.36 -2.23
N HIS A 72 -4.27 -1.18 -3.52
CA HIS A 72 -4.41 0.12 -4.15
C HIS A 72 -4.72 -0.03 -5.64
N CYS A 73 -5.13 1.06 -6.25
CA CYS A 73 -5.29 1.14 -7.70
C CYS A 73 -4.71 2.46 -8.18
N TYR A 74 -4.62 2.60 -9.49
CA TYR A 74 -4.06 3.79 -10.13
C TYR A 74 -5.14 4.55 -10.87
N ARG A 75 -5.02 5.88 -10.87
CA ARG A 75 -5.91 6.76 -11.58
C ARG A 75 -5.09 7.81 -12.31
N GLU A 76 -5.72 8.49 -13.27
CA GLU A 76 -5.13 9.63 -13.98
C GLU A 76 -3.75 9.30 -14.56
N ASN A 77 -3.71 8.26 -15.40
CA ASN A 77 -2.47 7.84 -16.05
C ASN A 77 -1.38 7.50 -15.05
N GLU A 78 -1.80 6.87 -13.94
CA GLU A 78 -0.89 6.39 -12.90
C GLU A 78 -0.23 7.52 -12.09
N SER A 79 -0.74 8.74 -12.20
CA SER A 79 -0.23 9.82 -11.36
C SER A 79 -0.91 9.88 -10.00
N VAL A 80 -2.03 9.18 -9.84
CA VAL A 80 -2.76 9.12 -8.58
C VAL A 80 -2.82 7.67 -8.10
N ILE A 81 -2.41 7.46 -6.86
CA ILE A 81 -2.51 6.15 -6.21
C ILE A 81 -3.66 6.23 -5.21
N ARG A 82 -4.68 5.41 -5.45
CA ARG A 82 -5.82 5.35 -4.54
C ARG A 82 -5.65 4.16 -3.60
N ILE A 83 -5.51 4.45 -2.30
CA ILE A 83 -5.38 3.41 -1.29
C ILE A 83 -6.77 2.90 -0.93
N ILE A 84 -6.91 1.59 -0.92
CA ILE A 84 -8.20 0.92 -0.72
C ILE A 84 -8.25 0.23 0.64
N SER A 85 -7.18 -0.45 1.02
CA SER A 85 -7.09 -1.12 2.32
C SER A 85 -5.63 -1.37 2.67
N ALA A 86 -5.37 -1.55 3.96
CA ALA A 86 -4.02 -1.83 4.42
C ALA A 86 -4.09 -2.68 5.69
N ARG A 87 -3.17 -3.63 5.80
CA ARG A 87 -3.06 -4.46 6.98
C ARG A 87 -1.61 -4.86 7.21
N LYS A 88 -1.31 -5.35 8.37
CA LYS A 88 0.03 -5.89 8.63
C LYS A 88 0.19 -7.20 7.88
N ALA A 89 1.37 -7.40 7.32
CA ALA A 89 1.72 -8.69 6.70
C ALA A 89 1.81 -9.75 7.79
N ASN A 90 1.39 -10.97 7.47
CA ASN A 90 1.61 -12.07 8.38
C ASN A 90 3.07 -12.54 8.23
N LYS A 91 3.48 -13.48 9.08
CA LYS A 91 4.87 -13.94 9.10
C LYS A 91 5.29 -14.53 7.76
N ILE A 92 4.41 -15.34 7.17
CA ILE A 92 4.73 -16.00 5.89
C ILE A 92 4.91 -14.96 4.78
N GLU A 93 4.01 -13.97 4.71
CA GLU A 93 4.12 -12.91 3.72
C GLU A 93 5.41 -12.12 3.90
N ALA A 94 5.75 -11.78 5.12
CA ALA A 94 6.98 -11.04 5.40
C ALA A 94 8.22 -11.85 5.06
N GLU A 95 8.22 -13.15 5.38
CA GLU A 95 9.34 -14.02 5.05
C GLU A 95 9.55 -14.15 3.54
N GLN A 96 8.46 -14.34 2.79
CA GLN A 96 8.55 -14.49 1.35
C GLN A 96 9.06 -13.25 0.66
N SER A 97 8.87 -12.09 1.27
CA SER A 97 9.31 -10.82 0.70
C SER A 97 10.72 -10.42 1.12
N GLY A 98 11.35 -11.18 2.02
CA GLY A 98 12.69 -10.86 2.49
C GLY A 98 12.75 -9.90 3.67
N TYR A 99 11.61 -9.50 4.22
CA TYR A 99 11.58 -8.58 5.36
C TYR A 99 11.76 -9.29 6.70
N TRP A 100 11.72 -10.59 6.68
CA TRP A 100 11.84 -11.38 7.89
C TRP A 100 13.00 -12.35 7.73
N SER A 101 14.01 -12.17 8.50
CA SER A 101 15.17 -13.05 8.42
C SER A 101 15.34 -13.88 9.68
#